data_214055a67bb5e656337c0bd66ca14e1f
#
_entry.id   214055a67bb5e656337c0bd66ca14e1f
#
_cell.length_a   1.000
_cell.length_b   1.000
_cell.length_c   1.000
_cell.angle_alpha   90.00
_cell.angle_beta   90.00
_cell.angle_gamma   90.00
#
_symmetry.space_group_name_H-M   'P 1'
#
loop_
_entity.id
_entity.type
_entity.pdbx_description
1 polymer ?
#
loop_
_entity_poly.entity_id
_entity_poly.type
_entity_poly.pdbx_seq_one_letter_code
_entity_poly.pdbx_strand_id
1 'polypeptide(L)'
;MLQDVVSVSLPVNERMRIKKNHFEPYNLTGNEKRICIVTGIHGDELEGQYVCYELSRRLSENGHLLTGIVDIYPSMNPLGMDSIKREMPIFDLDMNMIFPGSENGAVAE
;
A
#
# COMPACT_ATOMS: atom_id res chain seq x y z
N MET A 1 12.70 -1.19 -0.84
CA MET A 1 12.46 -1.88 -2.12
C MET A 1 10.98 -2.17 -2.30
N LEU A 2 10.48 -1.94 -3.49
CA LEU A 2 9.06 -2.15 -3.81
C LEU A 2 8.79 -3.64 -4.03
N GLN A 3 7.81 -4.18 -3.32
CA GLN A 3 7.45 -5.60 -3.34
C GLN A 3 5.96 -5.78 -3.61
N ASP A 4 5.60 -6.79 -4.41
CA ASP A 4 4.20 -7.18 -4.59
C ASP A 4 3.71 -7.92 -3.34
N VAL A 5 2.59 -7.48 -2.78
CA VAL A 5 1.94 -8.13 -1.63
C VAL A 5 0.75 -8.97 -2.09
N VAL A 6 -0.08 -8.40 -2.95
CA VAL A 6 -1.26 -9.05 -3.52
C VAL A 6 -1.26 -8.81 -5.02
N SER A 7 -1.64 -9.83 -5.79
CA SER A 7 -1.78 -9.73 -7.23
C SER A 7 -3.05 -10.47 -7.64
N VAL A 8 -3.97 -9.77 -8.30
CA VAL A 8 -5.25 -10.29 -8.75
C VAL A 8 -5.36 -10.16 -10.26
N SER A 9 -5.76 -11.24 -10.93
CA SER A 9 -5.98 -11.24 -12.37
C SER A 9 -7.26 -10.48 -12.71
N LEU A 10 -7.15 -9.60 -13.70
CA LEU A 10 -8.27 -8.85 -14.26
C LEU A 10 -8.48 -9.29 -15.72
N PRO A 11 -9.61 -8.91 -16.35
CA PRO A 11 -9.82 -9.19 -17.77
C PRO A 11 -8.71 -8.63 -18.67
N VAL A 12 -8.56 -9.21 -19.87
CA VAL A 12 -7.62 -8.77 -20.92
C VAL A 12 -6.16 -8.86 -20.47
N ASN A 13 -5.83 -9.90 -19.69
CA ASN A 13 -4.46 -10.16 -19.18
C ASN A 13 -3.90 -9.04 -18.28
N GLU A 14 -4.74 -8.15 -17.76
CA GLU A 14 -4.34 -7.16 -16.77
C GLU A 14 -4.26 -7.76 -15.38
N ARG A 15 -3.49 -7.13 -14.51
CA ARG A 15 -3.38 -7.54 -13.10
C ARG A 15 -3.45 -6.32 -12.21
N MET A 16 -4.26 -6.43 -11.15
CA MET A 16 -4.25 -5.47 -10.05
C MET A 16 -3.20 -5.93 -9.04
N ARG A 17 -2.32 -5.03 -8.62
CA ARG A 17 -1.28 -5.32 -7.65
C ARG A 17 -1.32 -4.34 -6.50
N ILE A 18 -1.25 -4.88 -5.28
CA ILE A 18 -0.99 -4.09 -4.08
C ILE A 18 0.49 -4.25 -3.77
N LYS A 19 1.19 -3.14 -3.67
CA LYS A 19 2.63 -3.12 -3.44
C LYS A 19 2.97 -2.44 -2.13
N LYS A 20 4.12 -2.78 -1.56
CA LYS A 20 4.68 -2.06 -0.42
C LYS A 20 6.14 -1.70 -0.67
N ASN A 21 6.57 -0.61 -0.06
CA ASN A 21 7.99 -0.30 0.10
C ASN A 21 8.43 -0.82 1.47
N HIS A 22 9.41 -1.72 1.47
CA HIS A 22 9.95 -2.33 2.67
C HIS A 22 11.31 -1.73 3.01
N PHE A 23 11.47 -1.26 4.24
CA PHE A 23 12.72 -0.72 4.77
C PHE A 23 13.07 -1.44 6.06
N GLU A 24 14.32 -1.88 6.17
CA GLU A 24 14.80 -2.57 7.36
C GLU A 24 16.23 -2.11 7.71
N PRO A 25 16.66 -2.29 8.98
CA PRO A 25 18.04 -2.00 9.38
C PRO A 25 19.04 -2.85 8.61
N TYR A 26 20.26 -2.34 8.43
CA TYR A 26 21.34 -3.12 7.81
C TYR A 26 21.66 -4.38 8.61
N ASN A 27 21.56 -4.31 9.94
CA ASN A 27 21.78 -5.46 10.82
C ASN A 27 20.52 -5.76 11.62
N LEU A 28 19.84 -6.87 11.30
CA LEU A 28 18.64 -7.31 12.01
C LEU A 28 19.01 -8.03 13.31
N THR A 29 18.34 -7.68 14.41
CA THR A 29 18.50 -8.32 15.72
C THR A 29 17.40 -9.34 16.02
N GLY A 30 16.27 -9.27 15.31
CA GLY A 30 15.07 -10.07 15.55
C GLY A 30 14.07 -9.41 16.50
N ASN A 31 14.42 -8.29 17.11
CA ASN A 31 13.58 -7.57 18.08
C ASN A 31 13.15 -6.19 17.56
N GLU A 32 13.26 -5.94 16.27
CA GLU A 32 12.92 -4.67 15.68
C GLU A 32 11.44 -4.35 15.86
N LYS A 33 11.14 -3.09 16.18
CA LYS A 33 9.77 -2.58 16.11
C LYS A 33 9.37 -2.41 14.65
N ARG A 34 8.09 -2.61 14.39
CA ARG A 34 7.53 -2.50 13.03
C ARG A 34 6.50 -1.38 12.97
N ILE A 35 6.55 -0.62 11.87
CA ILE A 35 5.55 0.40 11.56
C ILE A 35 4.99 0.06 10.19
N CYS A 36 3.67 0.10 10.08
CA CYS A 36 2.96 -0.05 8.82
C CYS A 36 2.25 1.26 8.49
N ILE A 37 2.53 1.82 7.34
CA ILE A 37 1.94 3.07 6.86
C ILE A 37 1.13 2.76 5.61
N VAL A 38 -0.16 3.13 5.64
CA VAL A 38 -1.11 2.81 4.59
C VAL A 38 -1.69 4.10 4.03
N THR A 39 -1.76 4.22 2.72
CA THR A 39 -2.42 5.33 2.03
C THR A 39 -3.10 4.83 0.75
N GLY A 40 -3.82 5.72 0.07
CA GLY A 40 -4.50 5.37 -1.16
C GLY A 40 -5.71 4.46 -0.97
N ILE A 41 -6.35 4.48 0.20
CA ILE A 41 -7.62 3.77 0.46
C ILE A 41 -8.73 4.41 -0.37
N HIS A 42 -8.80 5.74 -0.37
CA HIS A 42 -9.66 6.49 -1.26
C HIS A 42 -8.83 6.97 -2.46
N GLY A 43 -9.22 6.57 -3.67
CA GLY A 43 -8.42 6.81 -4.86
C GLY A 43 -8.35 8.26 -5.30
N ASP A 44 -9.23 9.12 -4.79
CA ASP A 44 -9.26 10.57 -5.12
C ASP A 44 -8.52 11.45 -4.10
N GLU A 45 -7.92 10.85 -3.06
CA GLU A 45 -7.18 11.59 -2.03
C GLU A 45 -5.67 11.35 -2.23
N LEU A 46 -4.95 12.37 -2.70
CA LEU A 46 -3.57 12.24 -3.17
C LEU A 46 -2.50 12.74 -2.21
N GLU A 47 -2.87 13.44 -1.14
CA GLU A 47 -1.92 13.99 -0.17
C GLU A 47 -1.06 12.89 0.47
N GLY A 48 -1.67 11.78 0.85
CA GLY A 48 -0.96 10.63 1.43
C GLY A 48 0.06 10.03 0.48
N GLN A 49 -0.21 10.06 -0.82
CA GLN A 49 0.71 9.60 -1.85
C GLN A 49 2.00 10.40 -1.83
N TYR A 50 1.89 11.72 -1.79
CA TYR A 50 3.05 12.60 -1.74
C TYR A 50 3.85 12.39 -0.45
N VAL A 51 3.17 12.32 0.69
CA VAL A 51 3.82 12.08 1.99
C VAL A 51 4.58 10.75 1.96
N CYS A 52 3.97 9.69 1.46
CA CYS A 52 4.62 8.38 1.38
C CYS A 52 5.80 8.37 0.40
N TYR A 53 5.71 9.09 -0.70
CA TYR A 53 6.80 9.24 -1.65
C TYR A 53 8.01 9.92 -0.98
N GLU A 54 7.80 11.06 -0.31
CA GLU A 54 8.85 11.79 0.38
C GLU A 54 9.45 10.97 1.52
N LEU A 55 8.62 10.27 2.30
CA LEU A 55 9.10 9.42 3.37
C LEU A 55 9.95 8.27 2.83
N SER A 56 9.49 7.60 1.77
CA SER A 56 10.25 6.52 1.13
C SER A 56 11.61 7.00 0.62
N ARG A 57 11.64 8.17 0.02
CA ARG A 57 12.88 8.78 -0.46
C ARG A 57 13.86 9.05 0.69
N ARG A 58 13.37 9.63 1.78
CA ARG A 58 14.19 9.94 2.97
C ARG A 58 14.69 8.68 3.66
N LEU A 59 13.86 7.65 3.76
CA LEU A 59 14.27 6.36 4.34
C LEU A 59 15.34 5.68 3.48
N SER A 60 15.21 5.74 2.15
CA SER A 60 16.21 5.20 1.23
C SER A 60 17.55 5.90 1.38
N GLU A 61 17.55 7.23 1.54
CA GLU A 61 18.77 8.03 1.68
C GLU A 61 19.43 7.86 3.05
N ASN A 62 18.67 7.52 4.08
CA ASN A 62 19.14 7.45 5.47
C ASN A 62 18.98 6.04 6.07
N GLY A 63 19.04 5.01 5.25
CA GLY A 63 18.87 3.63 5.69
C GLY A 63 19.82 3.19 6.81
N HIS A 64 21.03 3.77 6.86
CA HIS A 64 22.02 3.49 7.90
C HIS A 64 21.60 3.96 9.30
N LEU A 65 20.61 4.85 9.40
CA LEU A 65 20.08 5.35 10.68
C LEU A 65 18.87 4.54 11.15
N LEU A 66 18.34 3.66 10.31
CA LEU A 66 17.12 2.91 10.61
C LEU A 66 17.40 1.80 11.64
N THR A 67 16.58 1.74 12.69
CA THR A 67 16.68 0.71 13.74
C THR A 67 15.45 -0.18 13.81
N GLY A 68 14.38 0.16 13.10
CA GLY A 68 13.15 -0.62 13.02
C GLY A 68 12.78 -0.96 11.58
N ILE A 69 11.70 -1.69 11.41
CA ILE A 69 11.18 -2.08 10.10
C ILE A 69 10.01 -1.16 9.75
N VAL A 70 10.02 -0.61 8.53
CA VAL A 70 8.95 0.27 8.02
C VAL A 70 8.43 -0.34 6.73
N ASP A 71 7.12 -0.62 6.69
CA ASP A 71 6.41 -1.02 5.49
C ASP A 71 5.44 0.07 5.09
N ILE A 72 5.58 0.58 3.86
CA ILE A 72 4.73 1.63 3.31
C ILE A 72 3.93 1.06 2.15
N TYR A 73 2.60 1.12 2.28
CA TYR A 73 1.65 0.71 1.24
C TYR A 73 1.14 1.96 0.54
N PRO A 74 1.75 2.38 -0.58
CA PRO A 74 1.43 3.68 -1.19
C PRO A 74 0.07 3.74 -1.86
N SER A 75 -0.51 2.60 -2.22
CA SER A 75 -1.82 2.58 -2.87
C SER A 75 -2.55 1.28 -2.53
N MET A 76 -3.54 1.36 -1.65
CA MET A 76 -4.42 0.23 -1.31
C MET A 76 -5.57 0.08 -2.29
N ASN A 77 -5.86 1.12 -3.05
CA ASN A 77 -6.92 1.14 -4.06
C ASN A 77 -6.34 1.62 -5.40
N PRO A 78 -5.51 0.79 -6.08
CA PRO A 78 -4.85 1.23 -7.31
C PRO A 78 -5.84 1.52 -8.45
N LEU A 79 -6.94 0.78 -8.55
CA LEU A 79 -7.96 1.04 -9.56
C LEU A 79 -8.67 2.37 -9.31
N GLY A 80 -8.96 2.70 -8.04
CA GLY A 80 -9.50 4.00 -7.67
C GLY A 80 -8.53 5.13 -7.95
N MET A 81 -7.24 4.94 -7.66
CA MET A 81 -6.19 5.90 -7.95
C MET A 81 -6.10 6.19 -9.46
N ASP A 82 -6.10 5.15 -10.28
CA ASP A 82 -6.02 5.29 -11.74
C ASP A 82 -7.26 6.00 -12.32
N SER A 83 -8.41 5.84 -11.69
CA SER A 83 -9.69 6.42 -12.11
C SER A 83 -10.00 7.73 -11.39
N ILE A 84 -9.22 8.11 -10.40
CA ILE A 84 -9.46 9.27 -9.50
C ILE A 84 -10.84 9.16 -8.87
N LYS A 85 -11.11 7.99 -8.26
CA LYS A 85 -12.38 7.70 -7.58
C LYS A 85 -12.13 7.35 -6.12
N ARG A 86 -13.07 7.74 -5.26
CA ARG A 86 -13.01 7.44 -3.83
C ARG A 86 -13.08 5.93 -3.58
N GLU A 87 -13.99 5.26 -4.24
CA GLU A 87 -14.33 3.86 -4.04
C GLU A 87 -13.50 2.94 -4.94
N MET A 88 -13.55 1.64 -4.68
CA MET A 88 -13.01 0.63 -5.58
C MET A 88 -13.90 0.58 -6.82
N PRO A 89 -13.38 0.93 -8.03
CA PRO A 89 -14.16 0.85 -9.26
C PRO A 89 -14.69 -0.56 -9.52
N ILE A 90 -15.75 -0.66 -10.31
CA ILE A 90 -16.47 -1.89 -10.66
C ILE A 90 -17.40 -2.34 -9.53
N PHE A 91 -16.91 -2.35 -8.29
CA PHE A 91 -17.68 -2.83 -7.14
C PHE A 91 -18.30 -1.70 -6.33
N ASP A 92 -17.86 -0.45 -6.55
CA ASP A 92 -18.32 0.76 -5.84
C ASP A 92 -18.30 0.61 -4.31
N LEU A 93 -17.25 -0.06 -3.80
CA LEU A 93 -17.05 -0.28 -2.36
C LEU A 93 -16.04 0.71 -1.81
N ASP A 94 -16.41 1.36 -0.71
CA ASP A 94 -15.50 2.20 0.06
C ASP A 94 -14.66 1.30 0.97
N MET A 95 -13.37 1.13 0.66
CA MET A 95 -12.47 0.23 1.39
C MET A 95 -12.35 0.60 2.86
N ASN A 96 -12.53 1.87 3.24
CA ASN A 96 -12.50 2.28 4.63
C ASN A 96 -13.69 1.75 5.43
N MET A 97 -14.79 1.47 4.75
CA MET A 97 -16.04 1.04 5.38
C MET A 97 -16.24 -0.47 5.45
N ILE A 98 -15.40 -1.25 4.75
CA ILE A 98 -15.56 -2.70 4.64
C ILE A 98 -14.58 -3.52 5.46
N PHE A 99 -13.72 -2.89 6.26
CA PHE A 99 -12.83 -3.61 7.17
C PHE A 99 -13.65 -4.42 8.20
N PRO A 100 -13.21 -5.62 8.56
CA PRO A 100 -11.97 -6.31 8.18
C PRO A 100 -12.02 -7.06 6.84
N GLY A 101 -13.07 -6.90 6.05
CA GLY A 101 -13.22 -7.60 4.79
C GLY A 101 -13.83 -9.00 4.93
N SER A 102 -13.87 -9.73 3.84
CA SER A 102 -14.42 -11.08 3.76
C SER A 102 -13.70 -11.91 2.71
N GLU A 103 -13.35 -13.15 3.02
CA GLU A 103 -12.72 -14.05 2.06
C GLU A 103 -13.63 -14.40 0.87
N ASN A 104 -14.95 -14.32 1.07
CA ASN A 104 -15.96 -14.62 0.06
C ASN A 104 -16.60 -13.36 -0.54
N GLY A 105 -16.05 -12.19 -0.26
CA GLY A 105 -16.56 -10.92 -0.73
C GLY A 105 -15.99 -10.51 -2.09
N ALA A 106 -16.18 -9.25 -2.45
CA ALA A 106 -15.60 -8.66 -3.65
C ALA A 106 -14.07 -8.51 -3.53
N VAL A 107 -13.39 -8.18 -4.63
CA VAL A 107 -11.93 -8.01 -4.64
C VAL A 107 -11.45 -6.99 -3.58
N ALA A 108 -12.24 -5.93 -3.33
CA ALA A 108 -11.89 -4.92 -2.33
C ALA A 108 -11.91 -5.45 -0.89
N GLU A 109 -12.60 -6.53 -0.61
CA GLU A 109 -12.72 -7.15 0.71
C GLU A 109 -11.60 -8.14 0.97
#